data_5a79f159c77b1896a4dc767bda6b5c3e
#
_entry.id   5a79f159c77b1896a4dc767bda6b5c3e
#
_cell.length_a   1.000
_cell.length_b   1.000
_cell.length_c   1.000
_cell.angle_alpha   90.00
_cell.angle_beta   90.00
_cell.angle_gamma   90.00
#
_symmetry.space_group_name_H-M   'P 1'
#
loop_
_entity.id
_entity.type
_entity.pdbx_description
1 polymer ?
#
loop_
_entity_poly.entity_id
_entity_poly.type
_entity_poly.pdbx_seq_one_letter_code
_entity_poly.pdbx_strand_id
1 'polypeptide(L)'
;KMKILHAVDKSLDRITIAEICENAGISRQTSYRHFQSKYDIPWWHSIFCRQFYLNEIGRTIDWKTGYYHHLRLIAQERDFYRKSIQYSINTPFGQTVMPENRKTVLLETLEKYRHVTVNDNMRFIVEIFSKLECEVLNDWFRSDAPTDLVRWTDDLVSLVPDRLYRALRI
;
A
#
# COMPACT_ATOMS: atom_id res chain seq x y z
N LYS A 1 5.44 -14.62 9.87
CA LYS A 1 5.06 -13.28 9.31
C LYS A 1 3.66 -12.84 9.77
N MET A 2 2.62 -13.67 9.69
CA MET A 2 1.25 -13.32 10.14
C MET A 2 1.09 -13.18 11.65
N LYS A 3 1.91 -13.84 12.48
CA LYS A 3 1.80 -13.76 13.96
C LYS A 3 2.06 -12.36 14.55
N ILE A 4 2.79 -11.49 13.84
CA ILE A 4 3.01 -10.10 14.27
C ILE A 4 1.71 -9.28 14.21
N LEU A 5 0.85 -9.57 13.24
CA LEU A 5 -0.39 -8.82 12.99
C LEU A 5 -1.48 -9.11 14.02
N HIS A 6 -1.58 -10.34 14.49
CA HIS A 6 -2.63 -10.76 15.44
C HIS A 6 -2.32 -10.42 16.92
N ALA A 7 -1.08 -10.01 17.22
CA ALA A 7 -0.73 -9.57 18.58
C ALA A 7 -1.24 -8.15 18.92
N VAL A 8 -1.88 -7.46 17.97
CA VAL A 8 -2.24 -6.04 18.12
C VAL A 8 -3.72 -5.84 18.48
N ASP A 9 -4.16 -6.40 19.59
CA ASP A 9 -5.37 -5.89 20.28
C ASP A 9 -5.13 -4.52 20.91
N LYS A 10 -3.86 -4.18 21.17
CA LYS A 10 -3.42 -2.88 21.66
C LYS A 10 -3.05 -1.98 20.47
N SER A 11 -3.21 -0.67 20.60
CA SER A 11 -2.70 0.27 19.61
C SER A 11 -1.18 0.11 19.44
N LEU A 12 -0.66 0.28 18.25
CA LEU A 12 0.77 0.12 17.92
C LEU A 12 1.67 0.96 18.85
N ASP A 13 1.17 2.09 19.34
CA ASP A 13 1.85 2.96 20.30
C ASP A 13 2.16 2.25 21.62
N ARG A 14 1.24 1.43 22.11
CA ARG A 14 1.34 0.75 23.41
C ARG A 14 2.09 -0.58 23.39
N ILE A 15 2.46 -1.07 22.20
CA ILE A 15 3.19 -2.34 22.04
C ILE A 15 4.67 -2.05 21.93
N THR A 16 5.49 -2.80 22.67
CA THR A 16 6.95 -2.71 22.58
C THR A 16 7.50 -3.62 21.48
N ILE A 17 8.68 -3.27 20.96
CA ILE A 17 9.43 -4.16 20.04
C ILE A 17 9.71 -5.52 20.69
N ALA A 18 9.89 -5.56 22.01
CA ALA A 18 10.09 -6.81 22.74
C ALA A 18 8.90 -7.75 22.63
N GLU A 19 7.69 -7.24 22.91
CA GLU A 19 6.44 -7.99 22.79
C GLU A 19 6.20 -8.47 21.35
N ILE A 20 6.49 -7.60 20.36
CA ILE A 20 6.38 -7.98 18.94
C ILE A 20 7.32 -9.13 18.61
N CYS A 21 8.58 -9.05 19.03
CA CYS A 21 9.59 -10.09 18.77
C CYS A 21 9.25 -11.42 19.45
N GLU A 22 8.81 -11.36 20.72
CA GLU A 22 8.38 -12.54 21.48
C GLU A 22 7.22 -13.25 20.79
N ASN A 23 6.16 -12.52 20.44
CA ASN A 23 4.99 -13.06 19.74
C ASN A 23 5.33 -13.63 18.37
N ALA A 24 6.30 -13.01 17.67
CA ALA A 24 6.76 -13.46 16.36
C ALA A 24 7.76 -14.63 16.41
N GLY A 25 8.32 -14.93 17.60
CA GLY A 25 9.38 -15.92 17.77
C GLY A 25 10.69 -15.53 17.10
N ILE A 26 11.02 -14.21 17.07
CA ILE A 26 12.25 -13.68 16.49
C ILE A 26 13.05 -12.88 17.51
N SER A 27 14.37 -12.75 17.28
CA SER A 27 15.21 -11.89 18.12
C SER A 27 15.00 -10.40 17.80
N ARG A 28 15.25 -9.51 18.78
CA ARG A 28 15.27 -8.06 18.54
C ARG A 28 16.29 -7.67 17.46
N GLN A 29 17.44 -8.31 17.44
CA GLN A 29 18.46 -8.09 16.42
C GLN A 29 17.93 -8.41 15.01
N THR A 30 17.18 -9.51 14.86
CA THR A 30 16.51 -9.85 13.61
C THR A 30 15.49 -8.79 13.21
N SER A 31 14.71 -8.28 14.16
CA SER A 31 13.74 -7.21 13.90
C SER A 31 14.43 -5.94 13.40
N TYR A 32 15.48 -5.47 14.07
CA TYR A 32 16.19 -4.24 13.69
C TYR A 32 16.97 -4.34 12.37
N ARG A 33 17.24 -5.55 11.86
CA ARG A 33 17.79 -5.75 10.52
C ARG A 33 16.79 -5.44 9.41
N HIS A 34 15.49 -5.51 9.71
CA HIS A 34 14.42 -5.34 8.72
C HIS A 34 13.62 -4.05 8.91
N PHE A 35 13.54 -3.56 10.14
CA PHE A 35 12.72 -2.42 10.53
C PHE A 35 13.53 -1.46 11.40
N GLN A 36 13.49 -0.18 11.07
CA GLN A 36 14.09 0.86 11.91
C GLN A 36 13.23 1.09 13.17
N SER A 37 11.91 0.91 13.03
CA SER A 37 10.95 1.07 14.12
C SER A 37 9.77 0.10 13.97
N LYS A 38 8.98 -0.06 15.04
CA LYS A 38 7.71 -0.81 14.97
C LYS A 38 6.70 -0.20 13.98
N TYR A 39 6.81 1.11 13.72
CA TYR A 39 5.92 1.83 12.81
C TYR A 39 6.15 1.53 11.33
N ASP A 40 7.27 0.88 10.98
CA ASP A 40 7.56 0.43 9.62
C ASP A 40 6.81 -0.86 9.26
N ILE A 41 6.38 -1.63 10.26
CA ILE A 41 5.74 -2.94 10.06
C ILE A 41 4.42 -2.85 9.26
N PRO A 42 3.48 -1.94 9.57
CA PRO A 42 2.25 -1.79 8.79
C PRO A 42 2.52 -1.43 7.32
N TRP A 43 3.47 -0.56 7.07
CA TRP A 43 3.84 -0.17 5.72
C TRP A 43 4.48 -1.30 4.94
N TRP A 44 5.41 -2.02 5.56
CA TRP A 44 6.00 -3.21 4.96
C TRP A 44 4.93 -4.24 4.59
N HIS A 45 3.96 -4.47 5.48
CA HIS A 45 2.86 -5.37 5.19
C HIS A 45 1.98 -4.84 4.05
N SER A 46 1.71 -3.55 4.00
CA SER A 46 0.98 -2.92 2.90
C SER A 46 1.69 -3.11 1.55
N ILE A 47 3.00 -2.87 1.48
CA ILE A 47 3.81 -3.13 0.28
C ILE A 47 3.72 -4.60 -0.13
N PHE A 48 3.81 -5.52 0.84
CA PHE A 48 3.68 -6.95 0.58
C PHE A 48 2.30 -7.30 -0.02
N CYS A 49 1.21 -6.74 0.53
CA CYS A 49 -0.14 -6.95 0.00
C CYS A 49 -0.33 -6.41 -1.42
N ARG A 50 0.34 -5.31 -1.77
CA ARG A 50 0.28 -4.73 -3.13
C ARG A 50 0.78 -5.67 -4.21
N GLN A 51 1.73 -6.55 -3.91
CA GLN A 51 2.31 -7.49 -4.88
C GLN A 51 1.28 -8.43 -5.50
N PHE A 52 0.18 -8.72 -4.82
CA PHE A 52 -0.83 -9.67 -5.31
C PHE A 52 -1.79 -9.06 -6.32
N TYR A 53 -2.02 -7.75 -6.25
CA TYR A 53 -3.04 -7.10 -7.08
C TYR A 53 -2.61 -5.75 -7.64
N LEU A 54 -2.23 -4.77 -6.81
CA LEU A 54 -1.89 -3.43 -7.32
C LEU A 54 -0.70 -3.43 -8.27
N ASN A 55 0.30 -4.29 -8.02
CA ASN A 55 1.48 -4.38 -8.86
C ASN A 55 1.21 -5.13 -10.17
N GLU A 56 0.09 -5.86 -10.24
CA GLU A 56 -0.33 -6.61 -11.41
C GLU A 56 -1.21 -5.78 -12.38
N ILE A 57 -1.64 -4.58 -11.96
CA ILE A 57 -2.40 -3.67 -12.83
C ILE A 57 -1.54 -3.29 -14.06
N GLY A 58 -2.11 -3.53 -15.24
CA GLY A 58 -1.42 -3.31 -16.51
C GLY A 58 -0.42 -4.40 -16.90
N ARG A 59 -0.24 -5.42 -16.04
CA ARG A 59 0.55 -6.63 -16.34
C ARG A 59 -0.36 -7.79 -16.69
N THR A 60 -1.23 -8.18 -15.77
CA THR A 60 -2.12 -9.35 -15.86
C THR A 60 -3.58 -9.02 -15.59
N ILE A 61 -3.88 -7.91 -14.92
CA ILE A 61 -5.24 -7.49 -14.55
C ILE A 61 -5.46 -6.00 -14.84
N ASP A 62 -6.73 -5.64 -15.02
CA ASP A 62 -7.17 -4.25 -15.20
C ASP A 62 -7.23 -3.46 -13.88
N TRP A 63 -7.43 -2.14 -13.97
CA TRP A 63 -7.48 -1.24 -12.83
C TRP A 63 -8.58 -1.61 -11.83
N LYS A 64 -9.79 -1.91 -12.31
CA LYS A 64 -10.94 -2.22 -11.46
C LYS A 64 -10.72 -3.52 -10.69
N THR A 65 -10.28 -4.55 -11.37
CA THR A 65 -9.94 -5.85 -10.77
C THR A 65 -8.82 -5.69 -9.73
N GLY A 66 -7.77 -4.97 -10.05
CA GLY A 66 -6.63 -4.73 -9.15
C GLY A 66 -7.03 -4.02 -7.88
N TYR A 67 -7.78 -2.92 -7.98
CA TYR A 67 -8.24 -2.18 -6.80
C TYR A 67 -9.24 -2.99 -5.96
N TYR A 68 -10.24 -3.61 -6.59
CA TYR A 68 -11.23 -4.38 -5.87
C TYR A 68 -10.61 -5.49 -5.02
N HIS A 69 -9.73 -6.29 -5.61
CA HIS A 69 -9.09 -7.39 -4.90
C HIS A 69 -8.09 -6.91 -3.86
N HIS A 70 -7.38 -5.81 -4.13
CA HIS A 70 -6.50 -5.21 -3.13
C HIS A 70 -7.28 -4.70 -1.91
N LEU A 71 -8.34 -3.91 -2.13
CA LEU A 71 -9.20 -3.43 -1.06
C LEU A 71 -9.82 -4.58 -0.26
N ARG A 72 -10.28 -5.63 -0.95
CA ARG A 72 -10.81 -6.84 -0.30
C ARG A 72 -9.76 -7.54 0.56
N LEU A 73 -8.51 -7.64 0.10
CA LEU A 73 -7.42 -8.24 0.85
C LEU A 73 -7.11 -7.46 2.13
N ILE A 74 -6.93 -6.14 2.00
CA ILE A 74 -6.57 -5.29 3.15
C ILE A 74 -7.75 -5.03 4.09
N ALA A 75 -9.00 -5.17 3.62
CA ALA A 75 -10.19 -5.06 4.46
C ALA A 75 -10.22 -6.13 5.56
N GLN A 76 -9.62 -7.29 5.33
CA GLN A 76 -9.52 -8.35 6.34
C GLN A 76 -8.69 -7.93 7.55
N GLU A 77 -7.75 -7.00 7.35
CA GLU A 77 -6.84 -6.48 8.38
C GLU A 77 -7.12 -4.99 8.68
N ARG A 78 -8.34 -4.52 8.38
CA ARG A 78 -8.67 -3.09 8.46
C ARG A 78 -8.44 -2.49 9.84
N ASP A 79 -8.83 -3.18 10.90
CA ASP A 79 -8.64 -2.71 12.28
C ASP A 79 -7.16 -2.56 12.62
N PHE A 80 -6.32 -3.47 12.16
CA PHE A 80 -4.87 -3.34 12.29
C PHE A 80 -4.36 -2.08 11.58
N TYR A 81 -4.72 -1.87 10.33
CA TYR A 81 -4.30 -0.69 9.58
C TYR A 81 -4.82 0.60 10.21
N ARG A 82 -6.08 0.67 10.61
CA ARG A 82 -6.68 1.84 11.25
C ARG A 82 -5.94 2.22 12.54
N LYS A 83 -5.61 1.23 13.38
CA LYS A 83 -4.89 1.45 14.64
C LYS A 83 -3.41 1.79 14.44
N SER A 84 -2.83 1.42 13.31
CA SER A 84 -1.39 1.54 13.04
C SER A 84 -1.03 2.76 12.22
N ILE A 85 -1.80 3.07 11.19
CA ILE A 85 -1.51 4.12 10.20
C ILE A 85 -1.50 5.50 10.85
N GLN A 86 -2.40 5.79 11.79
CA GLN A 86 -2.43 7.08 12.49
C GLN A 86 -1.08 7.46 13.13
N TYR A 87 -0.27 6.47 13.53
CA TYR A 87 1.06 6.68 14.13
C TYR A 87 2.20 6.64 13.11
N SER A 88 1.96 6.07 11.95
CA SER A 88 3.01 5.79 10.96
C SER A 88 2.95 6.73 9.75
N ILE A 89 1.82 7.43 9.54
CA ILE A 89 1.61 8.24 8.35
C ILE A 89 2.59 9.42 8.23
N ASN A 90 3.00 9.97 9.37
CA ASN A 90 3.95 11.07 9.43
C ASN A 90 5.41 10.61 9.48
N THR A 91 5.66 9.30 9.36
CA THR A 91 7.03 8.78 9.28
C THR A 91 7.58 8.97 7.87
N PRO A 92 8.91 9.08 7.70
CA PRO A 92 9.54 9.14 6.38
C PRO A 92 9.14 7.97 5.50
N PHE A 93 8.88 6.80 6.09
CA PHE A 93 8.45 5.61 5.36
C PHE A 93 7.06 5.82 4.72
N GLY A 94 6.09 6.29 5.49
CA GLY A 94 4.74 6.55 4.98
C GLY A 94 4.69 7.66 3.93
N GLN A 95 5.42 8.75 4.17
CA GLN A 95 5.39 9.93 3.30
C GLN A 95 6.21 9.80 2.02
N THR A 96 7.29 9.03 2.05
CA THR A 96 8.24 8.97 0.94
C THR A 96 8.34 7.57 0.32
N VAL A 97 8.58 6.56 1.15
CA VAL A 97 8.86 5.20 0.63
C VAL A 97 7.64 4.59 -0.07
N MET A 98 6.44 4.81 0.46
CA MET A 98 5.21 4.24 -0.13
C MET A 98 4.88 4.80 -1.50
N PRO A 99 4.83 6.14 -1.71
CA PRO A 99 4.62 6.72 -3.04
C PRO A 99 5.74 6.37 -4.03
N GLU A 100 7.01 6.39 -3.58
CA GLU A 100 8.16 6.04 -4.44
C GLU A 100 8.13 4.57 -4.87
N ASN A 101 7.74 3.64 -3.98
CA ASN A 101 7.54 2.24 -4.34
C ASN A 101 6.46 2.11 -5.43
N ARG A 102 5.32 2.78 -5.25
CA ARG A 102 4.24 2.74 -6.25
C ARG A 102 4.66 3.33 -7.59
N LYS A 103 5.33 4.47 -7.58
CA LYS A 103 5.89 5.11 -8.77
C LYS A 103 6.82 4.16 -9.52
N THR A 104 7.74 3.52 -8.81
CA THR A 104 8.69 2.57 -9.40
C THR A 104 7.97 1.41 -10.10
N VAL A 105 6.95 0.82 -9.46
CA VAL A 105 6.17 -0.28 -10.04
C VAL A 105 5.41 0.16 -11.30
N LEU A 106 4.79 1.34 -11.27
CA LEU A 106 4.04 1.86 -12.42
C LEU A 106 4.96 2.16 -13.61
N LEU A 107 6.12 2.79 -13.37
CA LEU A 107 7.12 3.05 -14.41
C LEU A 107 7.65 1.75 -15.00
N GLU A 108 8.00 0.79 -14.15
CA GLU A 108 8.43 -0.54 -14.61
C GLU A 108 7.34 -1.22 -15.47
N THR A 109 6.08 -1.14 -15.05
CA THR A 109 4.97 -1.73 -15.78
C THR A 109 4.81 -1.09 -17.15
N LEU A 110 4.87 0.24 -17.24
CA LEU A 110 4.82 0.97 -18.50
C LEU A 110 5.95 0.54 -19.46
N GLU A 111 7.19 0.55 -18.96
CA GLU A 111 8.37 0.31 -19.80
C GLU A 111 8.54 -1.16 -20.17
N LYS A 112 8.48 -2.08 -19.18
CA LYS A 112 8.83 -3.50 -19.39
C LYS A 112 7.65 -4.37 -19.86
N TYR A 113 6.43 -4.08 -19.39
CA TYR A 113 5.27 -4.91 -19.67
C TYR A 113 4.36 -4.34 -20.77
N ARG A 114 4.29 -3.01 -20.87
CA ARG A 114 3.45 -2.34 -21.85
C ARG A 114 4.24 -1.74 -23.03
N HIS A 115 5.58 -1.78 -22.95
CA HIS A 115 6.50 -1.25 -23.95
C HIS A 115 6.21 0.21 -24.33
N VAL A 116 5.75 1.01 -23.36
CA VAL A 116 5.44 2.43 -23.52
C VAL A 116 6.71 3.24 -23.27
N THR A 117 7.06 4.11 -24.22
CA THR A 117 8.13 5.10 -23.99
C THR A 117 7.67 6.13 -22.97
N VAL A 118 8.34 6.16 -21.82
CA VAL A 118 8.02 7.05 -20.70
C VAL A 118 8.77 8.38 -20.87
N ASN A 119 8.07 9.42 -21.31
CA ASN A 119 8.58 10.79 -21.37
C ASN A 119 8.38 11.54 -20.05
N ASP A 120 8.93 12.76 -19.95
CA ASP A 120 8.87 13.58 -18.70
C ASP A 120 7.44 13.85 -18.24
N ASN A 121 6.51 14.07 -19.16
CA ASN A 121 5.10 14.27 -18.80
C ASN A 121 4.48 13.00 -18.19
N MET A 122 4.78 11.81 -18.72
CA MET A 122 4.29 10.56 -18.14
C MET A 122 4.96 10.31 -16.78
N ARG A 123 6.24 10.61 -16.61
CA ARG A 123 6.92 10.52 -15.30
C ARG A 123 6.27 11.41 -14.26
N PHE A 124 5.95 12.65 -14.63
CA PHE A 124 5.24 13.59 -13.76
C PHE A 124 3.84 13.06 -13.37
N ILE A 125 3.07 12.56 -14.35
CA ILE A 125 1.73 11.96 -14.10
C ILE A 125 1.85 10.82 -13.09
N VAL A 126 2.77 9.88 -13.32
CA VAL A 126 2.96 8.71 -12.45
C VAL A 126 3.39 9.13 -11.05
N GLU A 127 4.27 10.12 -10.92
CA GLU A 127 4.72 10.63 -9.61
C GLU A 127 3.56 11.23 -8.81
N ILE A 128 2.79 12.14 -9.42
CA ILE A 128 1.68 12.79 -8.73
C ILE A 128 0.57 11.78 -8.40
N PHE A 129 0.26 10.90 -9.34
CA PHE A 129 -0.75 9.87 -9.13
C PHE A 129 -0.35 8.89 -8.01
N SER A 130 0.91 8.49 -7.92
CA SER A 130 1.38 7.60 -6.84
C SER A 130 1.21 8.21 -5.46
N LYS A 131 1.42 9.52 -5.32
CA LYS A 131 1.17 10.26 -4.07
C LYS A 131 -0.32 10.31 -3.75
N LEU A 132 -1.15 10.68 -4.74
CA LEU A 132 -2.60 10.76 -4.60
C LEU A 132 -3.21 9.40 -4.22
N GLU A 133 -2.84 8.33 -4.93
CA GLU A 133 -3.33 6.96 -4.65
C GLU A 133 -3.01 6.54 -3.22
N CYS A 134 -1.79 6.80 -2.75
CA CYS A 134 -1.41 6.50 -1.38
C CYS A 134 -2.25 7.27 -0.36
N GLU A 135 -2.51 8.56 -0.61
CA GLU A 135 -3.29 9.39 0.31
C GLU A 135 -4.75 8.95 0.38
N VAL A 136 -5.37 8.66 -0.76
CA VAL A 136 -6.75 8.15 -0.81
C VAL A 136 -6.89 6.79 -0.11
N LEU A 137 -5.92 5.90 -0.27
CA LEU A 137 -5.92 4.63 0.47
C LEU A 137 -5.72 4.84 1.98
N ASN A 138 -4.92 5.82 2.38
CA ASN A 138 -4.78 6.19 3.80
C ASN A 138 -6.09 6.73 4.37
N ASP A 139 -6.81 7.56 3.63
CA ASP A 139 -8.12 8.07 4.03
C ASP A 139 -9.16 6.96 4.15
N TRP A 140 -9.11 5.98 3.25
CA TRP A 140 -9.94 4.78 3.36
C TRP A 140 -9.71 4.03 4.69
N PHE A 141 -8.46 3.88 5.13
CA PHE A 141 -8.16 3.26 6.42
C PHE A 141 -8.66 4.08 7.61
N ARG A 142 -8.63 5.41 7.52
CA ARG A 142 -9.08 6.31 8.59
C ARG A 142 -10.61 6.38 8.68
N SER A 143 -11.31 6.15 7.59
CA SER A 143 -12.77 6.29 7.54
C SER A 143 -13.47 5.25 8.41
N ASP A 144 -14.54 5.65 9.08
CA ASP A 144 -15.45 4.73 9.83
C ASP A 144 -16.54 4.14 8.93
N ALA A 145 -16.60 4.55 7.67
CA ALA A 145 -17.65 4.12 6.75
C ALA A 145 -17.64 2.61 6.53
N PRO A 146 -18.82 1.96 6.50
CA PRO A 146 -18.94 0.60 6.03
C PRO A 146 -18.35 0.53 4.62
N THR A 147 -17.54 -0.45 4.39
CA THR A 147 -16.75 -0.55 3.19
C THR A 147 -17.59 -1.08 2.04
N ASP A 148 -18.28 -0.22 1.35
CA ASP A 148 -18.71 -0.51 0.00
C ASP A 148 -17.46 -0.54 -0.89
N LEU A 149 -16.87 -1.73 -1.00
CA LEU A 149 -15.64 -1.94 -1.77
C LEU A 149 -15.85 -1.64 -3.25
N VAL A 150 -17.06 -1.83 -3.76
CA VAL A 150 -17.38 -1.55 -5.17
C VAL A 150 -17.31 -0.04 -5.41
N ARG A 151 -17.97 0.74 -4.57
CA ARG A 151 -17.92 2.21 -4.66
C ARG A 151 -16.50 2.74 -4.54
N TRP A 152 -15.74 2.30 -3.53
CA TRP A 152 -14.35 2.72 -3.36
C TRP A 152 -13.45 2.33 -4.54
N THR A 153 -13.73 1.18 -5.13
CA THR A 153 -13.04 0.75 -6.35
C THR A 153 -13.34 1.71 -7.51
N ASP A 154 -14.60 2.04 -7.73
CA ASP A 154 -15.00 2.94 -8.82
C ASP A 154 -14.45 4.37 -8.58
N ASP A 155 -14.46 4.85 -7.34
CA ASP A 155 -13.87 6.13 -6.96
C ASP A 155 -12.35 6.15 -7.25
N LEU A 156 -11.60 5.10 -6.84
CA LEU A 156 -10.17 4.99 -7.13
C LEU A 156 -9.86 4.93 -8.63
N VAL A 157 -10.63 4.17 -9.39
CA VAL A 157 -10.48 4.10 -10.86
C VAL A 157 -10.72 5.46 -11.49
N SER A 158 -11.69 6.24 -11.00
CA SER A 158 -12.01 7.58 -11.52
C SER A 158 -10.88 8.60 -11.32
N LEU A 159 -10.02 8.38 -10.34
CA LEU A 159 -8.86 9.24 -10.05
C LEU A 159 -7.66 8.96 -10.97
N VAL A 160 -7.66 7.83 -11.68
CA VAL A 160 -6.54 7.48 -12.56
C VAL A 160 -6.51 8.45 -13.76
N PRO A 161 -5.41 9.19 -13.98
CA PRO A 161 -5.31 10.09 -15.11
C PRO A 161 -5.50 9.32 -16.44
N ASP A 162 -6.30 9.86 -17.33
CA ASP A 162 -6.75 9.24 -18.59
C ASP A 162 -5.57 8.65 -19.40
N ARG A 163 -4.47 9.40 -19.47
CA ARG A 163 -3.27 8.98 -20.18
C ARG A 163 -2.62 7.73 -19.54
N LEU A 164 -2.55 7.68 -18.22
CA LEU A 164 -2.02 6.54 -17.48
C LEU A 164 -2.98 5.35 -17.57
N TYR A 165 -4.29 5.61 -17.44
CA TYR A 165 -5.33 4.59 -17.57
C TYR A 165 -5.23 3.85 -18.90
N ARG A 166 -5.17 4.61 -20.01
CA ARG A 166 -5.07 4.02 -21.38
C ARG A 166 -3.76 3.26 -21.58
N ALA A 167 -2.66 3.78 -21.05
CA ALA A 167 -1.34 3.15 -21.21
C ALA A 167 -1.24 1.78 -20.50
N LEU A 168 -1.99 1.59 -19.40
CA LEU A 168 -2.03 0.35 -18.61
C LEU A 168 -3.32 -0.48 -18.81
N ARG A 169 -4.14 -0.12 -19.80
CA ARG A 169 -5.36 -0.89 -20.12
C ARG A 169 -4.98 -2.24 -20.72
N ILE A 170 -5.54 -3.30 -20.15
CA ILE A 170 -5.48 -4.67 -20.67
C ILE A 170 -6.73 -4.93 -21.50
#